data_2f267efec0eb6a78e2c3005462c26b7c
#
_entry.id   2f267efec0eb6a78e2c3005462c26b7c
#
_cell.length_a   1.000
_cell.length_b   1.000
_cell.length_c   1.000
_cell.angle_alpha   90.00
_cell.angle_beta   90.00
_cell.angle_gamma   90.00
#
_symmetry.space_group_name_H-M   'P 1'
#
loop_
_entity.id
_entity.type
_entity.pdbx_description
1 polymer ?
#
loop_
_entity_poly.entity_id
_entity_poly.type
_entity_poly.pdbx_seq_one_letter_code
_entity_poly.pdbx_strand_id
1 'polypeptide(L)'
;MKHRNVLRSVILGLAVLALATLPPSASAATIGELSVGNCSGGGVVVTITTIDWLPANQCLQAGIPTNVTSGLGSIGSTSFGTINDLNSLPSGNTTGFAGFMTFGAIELDLIAVGPGVLASCATNPGIGNSCSIPLPGGSTSPFVLTQDVGGTAVSLSAYGTTLDTTDGVLSHWNGAFTTQLNTSALNGDMSPAGIQARILGDSGSVTSTYSGTFDITVPEPVSMALIGGGLIALAAIKRRKRV
;
A
#
# COMPACT_ATOMS: atom_id res chain seq x y z
N MET A 1 8.39 61.91 8.21
CA MET A 1 9.45 60.88 7.93
C MET A 1 9.58 59.77 8.99
N LYS A 2 9.21 59.97 10.26
CA LYS A 2 9.29 58.98 11.35
C LYS A 2 8.45 57.71 11.15
N HIS A 3 7.24 57.80 10.60
CA HIS A 3 6.31 56.64 10.43
C HIS A 3 6.79 55.62 9.42
N ARG A 4 7.55 56.01 8.40
CA ARG A 4 8.07 55.08 7.35
C ARG A 4 9.13 54.12 7.87
N ASN A 5 9.90 54.52 8.89
CA ASN A 5 10.95 53.68 9.46
C ASN A 5 10.40 52.66 10.44
N VAL A 6 9.34 53.01 11.21
CA VAL A 6 8.67 52.10 12.14
C VAL A 6 7.98 50.97 11.36
N LEU A 7 7.32 51.29 10.24
CA LEU A 7 6.64 50.27 9.42
C LEU A 7 7.61 49.27 8.79
N ARG A 8 8.80 49.75 8.40
CA ARG A 8 9.87 48.88 7.86
C ARG A 8 10.43 47.92 8.92
N SER A 9 10.61 48.40 10.15
CA SER A 9 11.11 47.59 11.27
C SER A 9 10.10 46.52 11.69
N VAL A 10 8.82 46.82 11.68
CA VAL A 10 7.73 45.85 12.03
C VAL A 10 7.64 44.77 10.96
N ILE A 11 7.74 45.13 9.68
CA ILE A 11 7.70 44.15 8.58
C ILE A 11 8.92 43.21 8.61
N LEU A 12 10.11 43.76 8.92
CA LEU A 12 11.31 42.94 9.07
C LEU A 12 11.23 42.00 10.27
N GLY A 13 10.68 42.47 11.39
CA GLY A 13 10.48 41.67 12.59
C GLY A 13 9.50 40.51 12.37
N LEU A 14 8.40 40.74 11.65
CA LEU A 14 7.43 39.71 11.30
C LEU A 14 8.00 38.63 10.34
N ALA A 15 8.86 39.04 9.39
CA ALA A 15 9.50 38.11 8.48
C ALA A 15 10.53 37.21 9.19
N VAL A 16 11.27 37.73 10.17
CA VAL A 16 12.22 36.95 10.97
C VAL A 16 11.49 36.00 11.91
N LEU A 17 10.36 36.43 12.51
CA LEU A 17 9.55 35.57 13.36
C LEU A 17 8.93 34.40 12.59
N ALA A 18 8.49 34.64 11.34
CA ALA A 18 7.96 33.60 10.47
C ALA A 18 9.01 32.56 10.05
N LEU A 19 10.31 32.94 9.94
CA LEU A 19 11.38 31.96 9.69
C LEU A 19 11.74 31.14 10.93
N ALA A 20 11.59 31.67 12.13
CA ALA A 20 11.90 30.96 13.38
C ALA A 20 10.87 29.89 13.77
N THR A 21 9.68 29.92 13.17
CA THR A 21 8.61 28.92 13.37
C THR A 21 8.57 27.85 12.29
N LEU A 22 9.61 27.77 11.45
CA LEU A 22 9.72 26.65 10.50
C LEU A 22 9.79 25.34 11.29
N PRO A 23 8.94 24.37 10.98
CA PRO A 23 9.03 23.06 11.61
C PRO A 23 10.44 22.49 11.37
N PRO A 24 10.97 21.72 12.31
CA PRO A 24 12.24 21.03 12.11
C PRO A 24 12.21 20.33 10.76
N SER A 25 13.33 20.35 10.07
CA SER A 25 13.52 19.74 8.75
C SER A 25 12.71 18.44 8.65
N ALA A 26 11.77 18.38 7.71
CA ALA A 26 11.03 17.15 7.44
C ALA A 26 12.08 16.05 7.22
N SER A 27 12.13 15.11 8.14
CA SER A 27 12.93 13.90 7.99
C SER A 27 12.47 13.21 6.69
N ALA A 28 13.42 12.74 5.89
CA ALA A 28 13.08 12.08 4.64
C ALA A 28 12.30 10.80 4.97
N ALA A 29 11.05 10.75 4.56
CA ALA A 29 10.20 9.58 4.76
C ALA A 29 10.69 8.39 3.90
N THR A 30 10.32 7.19 4.28
CA THR A 30 10.60 5.95 3.53
C THR A 30 10.08 6.07 2.10
N ILE A 31 10.95 5.90 1.10
CA ILE A 31 10.60 5.94 -0.32
C ILE A 31 11.26 4.77 -1.01
N GLY A 32 10.52 4.07 -1.85
CA GLY A 32 11.06 3.00 -2.68
C GLY A 32 10.01 1.98 -3.06
N GLU A 33 10.45 0.97 -3.77
CA GLU A 33 9.66 -0.21 -4.13
C GLU A 33 10.13 -1.38 -3.28
N LEU A 34 9.21 -2.05 -2.61
CA LEU A 34 9.44 -3.22 -1.78
C LEU A 34 8.79 -4.43 -2.43
N SER A 35 9.60 -5.42 -2.80
CA SER A 35 9.12 -6.74 -3.24
C SER A 35 9.12 -7.70 -2.06
N VAL A 36 8.06 -8.50 -1.94
CA VAL A 36 7.91 -9.51 -0.90
C VAL A 36 7.48 -10.86 -1.47
N GLY A 37 7.77 -11.92 -0.75
CA GLY A 37 7.32 -13.26 -1.08
C GLY A 37 7.24 -14.14 0.15
N ASN A 38 6.71 -15.33 -0.02
CA ASN A 38 6.66 -16.32 1.04
C ASN A 38 8.06 -16.85 1.39
N CYS A 39 8.30 -17.14 2.66
CA CYS A 39 9.49 -17.86 3.10
C CYS A 39 9.49 -19.30 2.55
N SER A 40 10.66 -19.96 2.63
CA SER A 40 10.78 -21.37 2.24
C SER A 40 9.74 -22.24 2.96
N GLY A 41 8.94 -22.97 2.19
CA GLY A 41 7.83 -23.78 2.71
C GLY A 41 6.58 -22.99 3.12
N GLY A 42 6.58 -21.67 2.90
CA GLY A 42 5.43 -20.80 3.17
C GLY A 42 4.43 -20.74 2.03
N GLY A 43 3.33 -20.06 2.27
CA GLY A 43 2.26 -19.85 1.30
C GLY A 43 1.12 -19.04 1.91
N VAL A 44 -0.05 -19.16 1.33
CA VAL A 44 -1.27 -18.50 1.80
C VAL A 44 -2.46 -19.44 1.63
N VAL A 45 -3.34 -19.46 2.63
CA VAL A 45 -4.67 -20.09 2.55
C VAL A 45 -5.72 -19.00 2.51
N VAL A 46 -6.51 -19.00 1.46
CA VAL A 46 -7.57 -18.00 1.24
C VAL A 46 -8.93 -18.67 1.35
N THR A 47 -9.79 -18.07 2.14
CA THR A 47 -11.23 -18.39 2.21
C THR A 47 -12.05 -17.20 1.71
N ILE A 48 -13.37 -17.29 1.82
CA ILE A 48 -14.24 -16.18 1.47
C ILE A 48 -14.09 -14.95 2.39
N THR A 49 -13.62 -15.16 3.63
CA THR A 49 -13.53 -14.11 4.67
C THR A 49 -12.17 -13.95 5.29
N THR A 50 -11.22 -14.84 5.00
CA THR A 50 -9.91 -14.84 5.67
C THR A 50 -8.77 -15.03 4.69
N ILE A 51 -7.63 -14.46 5.03
CA ILE A 51 -6.31 -14.78 4.45
C ILE A 51 -5.42 -15.21 5.61
N ASP A 52 -4.93 -16.43 5.56
CA ASP A 52 -4.01 -17.04 6.53
C ASP A 52 -2.65 -17.23 5.86
N TRP A 53 -1.65 -16.48 6.32
CA TRP A 53 -0.30 -16.50 5.79
C TRP A 53 0.53 -17.59 6.49
N LEU A 54 1.05 -18.52 5.71
CA LEU A 54 1.84 -19.65 6.20
C LEU A 54 3.35 -19.43 6.05
N PRO A 55 4.21 -20.03 6.92
CA PRO A 55 3.87 -20.88 8.08
C PRO A 55 3.25 -20.09 9.23
N ALA A 56 2.84 -20.77 10.28
CA ALA A 56 2.20 -20.17 11.45
C ALA A 56 3.01 -19.04 12.14
N ASN A 57 4.29 -18.88 11.81
CA ASN A 57 5.11 -17.73 12.22
C ASN A 57 4.93 -16.52 11.31
N GLN A 58 4.02 -16.60 10.36
CA GLN A 58 3.67 -15.49 9.45
C GLN A 58 4.90 -14.88 8.74
N CYS A 59 5.86 -15.73 8.37
CA CYS A 59 7.13 -15.31 7.81
C CYS A 59 6.96 -14.70 6.41
N LEU A 60 7.52 -13.52 6.24
CA LEU A 60 7.58 -12.78 4.99
C LEU A 60 9.05 -12.56 4.62
N GLN A 61 9.41 -12.80 3.37
CA GLN A 61 10.76 -12.54 2.87
C GLN A 61 10.74 -11.31 1.96
N ALA A 62 11.58 -10.31 2.28
CA ALA A 62 11.77 -9.16 1.43
C ALA A 62 12.77 -9.45 0.31
N GLY A 63 12.47 -8.99 -0.89
CA GLY A 63 13.44 -8.78 -1.95
C GLY A 63 14.30 -7.54 -1.71
N ILE A 64 15.25 -7.28 -2.60
CA ILE A 64 16.06 -6.05 -2.53
C ILE A 64 15.14 -4.87 -2.87
N PRO A 65 14.96 -3.90 -1.96
CA PRO A 65 14.21 -2.70 -2.28
C PRO A 65 14.90 -1.94 -3.42
N THR A 66 14.12 -1.45 -4.38
CA THR A 66 14.62 -0.65 -5.52
C THR A 66 14.18 0.80 -5.38
N ASN A 67 14.89 1.70 -6.05
CA ASN A 67 14.60 3.14 -6.05
C ASN A 67 14.56 3.77 -4.64
N VAL A 68 15.34 3.25 -3.70
CA VAL A 68 15.33 3.67 -2.30
C VAL A 68 16.04 5.01 -2.14
N THR A 69 15.36 5.97 -1.54
CA THR A 69 15.96 7.27 -1.15
C THR A 69 16.21 7.37 0.35
N SER A 70 15.48 6.61 1.17
CA SER A 70 15.71 6.54 2.63
C SER A 70 14.90 5.38 3.27
N GLY A 71 15.27 4.99 4.49
CA GLY A 71 14.52 4.04 5.33
C GLY A 71 14.52 2.59 4.85
N LEU A 72 13.92 2.30 3.70
CA LEU A 72 13.84 0.94 3.15
C LEU A 72 15.20 0.28 2.89
N GLY A 73 16.28 1.06 2.77
CA GLY A 73 17.64 0.53 2.63
C GLY A 73 18.11 -0.34 3.79
N SER A 74 17.44 -0.26 4.94
CA SER A 74 17.67 -1.16 6.08
C SER A 74 17.05 -2.56 5.87
N ILE A 75 16.09 -2.70 4.94
CA ILE A 75 15.54 -3.99 4.54
C ILE A 75 16.49 -4.60 3.51
N GLY A 76 17.40 -5.44 3.94
CA GLY A 76 18.31 -6.17 3.04
C GLY A 76 17.57 -7.26 2.24
N SER A 77 18.17 -7.71 1.13
CA SER A 77 17.61 -8.73 0.23
C SER A 77 17.32 -10.11 0.85
N THR A 78 17.75 -10.31 2.08
CA THR A 78 17.51 -11.55 2.86
C THR A 78 16.77 -11.25 4.15
N SER A 79 16.22 -10.03 4.29
CA SER A 79 15.48 -9.68 5.50
C SER A 79 14.19 -10.46 5.57
N PHE A 80 13.98 -11.06 6.72
CA PHE A 80 12.70 -11.67 7.07
C PHE A 80 11.88 -10.66 7.86
N GLY A 81 10.60 -10.67 7.59
CA GLY A 81 9.60 -9.90 8.30
C GLY A 81 8.46 -10.78 8.76
N THR A 82 7.43 -10.16 9.27
CA THR A 82 6.17 -10.82 9.60
C THR A 82 5.03 -10.18 8.80
N ILE A 83 3.99 -10.98 8.54
CA ILE A 83 2.73 -10.55 7.94
C ILE A 83 1.60 -11.13 8.78
N ASN A 84 0.62 -10.32 9.12
CA ASN A 84 -0.49 -10.72 9.97
C ASN A 84 -1.68 -11.20 9.14
N ASP A 85 -2.38 -12.24 9.64
CA ASP A 85 -3.56 -12.79 9.00
C ASP A 85 -4.70 -11.80 8.95
N LEU A 86 -5.47 -11.86 7.87
CA LEU A 86 -6.71 -11.09 7.73
C LEU A 86 -7.90 -11.98 8.05
N ASN A 87 -8.47 -11.82 9.24
CA ASN A 87 -9.56 -12.65 9.77
C ASN A 87 -10.97 -12.13 9.43
N SER A 88 -11.07 -11.01 8.76
CA SER A 88 -12.32 -10.45 8.27
C SER A 88 -12.00 -9.67 7.01
N LEU A 89 -12.37 -10.23 5.86
CA LEU A 89 -12.28 -9.54 4.58
C LEU A 89 -13.64 -8.91 4.29
N PRO A 90 -13.86 -7.65 4.65
CA PRO A 90 -14.99 -6.91 4.11
C PRO A 90 -14.64 -6.52 2.68
N SER A 91 -15.63 -6.50 1.82
CA SER A 91 -15.56 -5.84 0.54
C SER A 91 -15.10 -4.38 0.76
N GLY A 92 -13.84 -4.11 0.55
CA GLY A 92 -13.33 -2.78 0.33
C GLY A 92 -12.72 -1.99 1.48
N ASN A 93 -12.98 -2.26 2.75
CA ASN A 93 -12.37 -1.50 3.84
C ASN A 93 -12.11 -2.34 5.08
N THR A 94 -10.86 -2.63 5.35
CA THR A 94 -10.44 -2.96 6.71
C THR A 94 -10.22 -1.62 7.44
N THR A 95 -10.82 -1.44 8.60
CA THR A 95 -10.50 -0.29 9.45
C THR A 95 -9.10 -0.49 10.03
N GLY A 96 -8.09 0.16 9.45
CA GLY A 96 -6.72 0.27 9.94
C GLY A 96 -6.17 -0.94 10.69
N PHE A 97 -5.38 -1.76 10.06
CA PHE A 97 -4.71 -2.90 10.69
C PHE A 97 -3.25 -2.52 10.92
N ALA A 98 -2.92 -2.14 12.16
CA ALA A 98 -1.56 -1.74 12.54
C ALA A 98 -0.60 -2.93 12.48
N GLY A 99 0.61 -2.71 11.96
CA GLY A 99 1.65 -3.72 11.84
C GLY A 99 1.25 -4.89 10.93
N PHE A 100 0.48 -4.63 9.86
CA PHE A 100 0.10 -5.68 8.91
C PHE A 100 1.30 -6.43 8.34
N MET A 101 2.35 -5.69 7.94
CA MET A 101 3.66 -6.26 7.63
C MET A 101 4.73 -5.52 8.43
N THR A 102 5.76 -6.24 8.91
CA THR A 102 6.87 -5.62 9.64
C THR A 102 8.21 -6.13 9.15
N PHE A 103 9.20 -5.24 9.04
CA PHE A 103 10.59 -5.54 8.70
C PHE A 103 11.51 -4.76 9.64
N GLY A 104 11.89 -5.36 10.77
CA GLY A 104 12.69 -4.68 11.78
C GLY A 104 11.96 -3.46 12.33
N ALA A 105 12.47 -2.25 12.07
CA ALA A 105 11.89 -1.00 12.53
C ALA A 105 10.80 -0.44 11.58
N ILE A 106 10.57 -1.07 10.44
CA ILE A 106 9.61 -0.59 9.45
C ILE A 106 8.31 -1.37 9.59
N GLU A 107 7.23 -0.65 9.87
CA GLU A 107 5.87 -1.16 9.96
C GLU A 107 5.04 -0.66 8.78
N LEU A 108 4.30 -1.56 8.14
CA LEU A 108 3.33 -1.27 7.11
C LEU A 108 1.93 -1.56 7.67
N ASP A 109 1.20 -0.51 7.96
CA ASP A 109 -0.18 -0.59 8.43
C ASP A 109 -1.11 -0.70 7.23
N LEU A 110 -2.08 -1.60 7.28
CA LEU A 110 -3.07 -1.78 6.23
C LEU A 110 -4.29 -0.88 6.48
N ILE A 111 -4.64 -0.06 5.50
CA ILE A 111 -5.88 0.74 5.52
C ILE A 111 -7.00 0.00 4.81
N ALA A 112 -6.73 -0.56 3.62
CA ALA A 112 -7.72 -1.32 2.88
C ALA A 112 -7.11 -2.29 1.88
N VAL A 113 -7.92 -3.27 1.49
CA VAL A 113 -7.67 -4.20 0.37
C VAL A 113 -8.73 -4.04 -0.71
N GLY A 114 -8.37 -4.35 -1.94
CA GLY A 114 -9.28 -4.31 -3.10
C GLY A 114 -9.49 -2.89 -3.62
N PRO A 115 -10.57 -2.61 -4.34
CA PRO A 115 -11.74 -3.47 -4.57
C PRO A 115 -11.50 -4.57 -5.60
N GLY A 116 -12.35 -5.60 -5.58
CA GLY A 116 -12.49 -6.53 -6.70
C GLY A 116 -13.20 -5.87 -7.89
N VAL A 117 -13.42 -6.63 -8.96
CA VAL A 117 -14.17 -6.19 -10.14
C VAL A 117 -15.64 -6.61 -10.04
N LEU A 118 -16.53 -5.91 -10.73
CA LEU A 118 -17.97 -6.19 -10.69
C LEU A 118 -18.39 -7.48 -11.43
N ALA A 119 -17.55 -7.94 -12.38
CA ALA A 119 -17.84 -9.17 -13.12
C ALA A 119 -17.75 -10.38 -12.19
N SER A 120 -18.77 -11.25 -12.20
CA SER A 120 -18.81 -12.48 -11.41
C SER A 120 -18.00 -13.60 -12.05
N CYS A 121 -17.29 -14.39 -11.23
CA CYS A 121 -16.59 -15.59 -11.65
C CYS A 121 -17.49 -16.84 -11.77
N ALA A 122 -18.81 -16.73 -11.68
CA ALA A 122 -19.73 -17.86 -11.83
C ALA A 122 -19.57 -18.59 -13.19
N THR A 123 -19.06 -17.88 -14.20
CA THR A 123 -18.61 -18.43 -15.48
C THR A 123 -17.22 -17.91 -15.77
N ASN A 124 -16.43 -18.67 -16.50
CA ASN A 124 -15.10 -18.23 -16.90
C ASN A 124 -15.19 -17.00 -17.80
N PRO A 125 -14.48 -15.91 -17.47
CA PRO A 125 -14.59 -14.65 -18.19
C PRO A 125 -13.94 -14.64 -19.58
N GLY A 126 -13.19 -15.69 -19.91
CA GLY A 126 -12.33 -15.76 -21.10
C GLY A 126 -10.91 -15.29 -20.84
N ILE A 127 -9.94 -15.82 -21.58
CA ILE A 127 -8.51 -15.55 -21.40
C ILE A 127 -8.23 -14.04 -21.46
N GLY A 128 -7.47 -13.55 -20.48
CA GLY A 128 -7.13 -12.14 -20.32
C GLY A 128 -8.20 -11.27 -19.64
N ASN A 129 -9.40 -11.80 -19.44
CA ASN A 129 -10.46 -11.09 -18.74
C ASN A 129 -10.51 -11.45 -17.25
N SER A 130 -11.04 -10.52 -16.45
CA SER A 130 -11.05 -10.63 -15.00
C SER A 130 -12.45 -10.69 -14.43
N CYS A 131 -12.57 -11.36 -13.28
CA CYS A 131 -13.78 -11.41 -12.47
C CYS A 131 -13.43 -11.43 -10.98
N SER A 132 -14.41 -11.25 -10.11
CA SER A 132 -14.29 -11.45 -8.66
C SER A 132 -15.41 -12.31 -8.14
N ILE A 133 -15.17 -13.01 -7.02
CA ILE A 133 -16.16 -13.89 -6.41
C ILE A 133 -17.23 -13.02 -5.75
N PRO A 134 -18.52 -13.20 -6.08
CA PRO A 134 -19.60 -12.50 -5.41
C PRO A 134 -19.73 -12.98 -3.96
N LEU A 135 -19.87 -12.03 -3.04
CA LEU A 135 -20.06 -12.31 -1.62
C LEU A 135 -21.54 -12.18 -1.23
N PRO A 136 -21.97 -12.84 -0.15
CA PRO A 136 -23.28 -12.60 0.43
C PRO A 136 -23.52 -11.11 0.71
N GLY A 137 -24.71 -10.60 0.40
CA GLY A 137 -25.04 -9.19 0.59
C GLY A 137 -24.75 -8.28 -0.63
N GLY A 138 -24.35 -8.85 -1.78
CA GLY A 138 -24.19 -8.12 -3.03
C GLY A 138 -22.85 -7.40 -3.22
N SER A 139 -21.91 -7.61 -2.31
CA SER A 139 -20.53 -7.17 -2.47
C SER A 139 -19.70 -8.19 -3.26
N THR A 140 -18.50 -7.81 -3.66
CA THR A 140 -17.54 -8.70 -4.32
C THR A 140 -16.30 -8.90 -3.44
N SER A 141 -15.66 -10.06 -3.58
CA SER A 141 -14.37 -10.36 -2.98
C SER A 141 -13.33 -9.32 -3.46
N PRO A 142 -12.37 -8.92 -2.62
CA PRO A 142 -11.30 -8.01 -3.01
C PRO A 142 -10.31 -8.63 -4.00
N PHE A 143 -10.36 -9.94 -4.19
CA PHE A 143 -9.49 -10.64 -5.15
C PHE A 143 -9.99 -10.44 -6.58
N VAL A 144 -9.06 -10.10 -7.47
CA VAL A 144 -9.27 -10.07 -8.91
C VAL A 144 -8.67 -11.34 -9.50
N LEU A 145 -9.51 -12.15 -10.12
CA LEU A 145 -9.16 -13.41 -10.79
C LEU A 145 -9.13 -13.16 -12.29
N THR A 146 -7.97 -13.25 -12.91
CA THR A 146 -7.80 -13.09 -14.36
C THR A 146 -7.57 -14.45 -14.97
N GLN A 147 -8.41 -14.86 -15.92
CA GLN A 147 -8.26 -16.13 -16.59
C GLN A 147 -7.01 -16.14 -17.48
N ASP A 148 -6.16 -17.13 -17.29
CA ASP A 148 -4.97 -17.38 -18.10
C ASP A 148 -5.04 -18.73 -18.80
N VAL A 149 -4.08 -18.98 -19.70
CA VAL A 149 -3.95 -20.28 -20.37
C VAL A 149 -3.52 -21.32 -19.33
N GLY A 150 -4.43 -22.24 -19.00
CA GLY A 150 -4.17 -23.32 -18.05
C GLY A 150 -4.38 -22.97 -16.59
N GLY A 151 -4.97 -21.81 -16.26
CA GLY A 151 -5.24 -21.47 -14.86
C GLY A 151 -5.76 -20.06 -14.66
N THR A 152 -5.38 -19.47 -13.54
CA THR A 152 -5.81 -18.13 -13.12
C THR A 152 -4.67 -17.37 -12.48
N ALA A 153 -4.45 -16.14 -12.94
CA ALA A 153 -3.68 -15.13 -12.22
C ALA A 153 -4.59 -14.48 -11.17
N VAL A 154 -4.15 -14.44 -9.92
CA VAL A 154 -4.90 -13.82 -8.83
C VAL A 154 -4.13 -12.60 -8.35
N SER A 155 -4.83 -11.49 -8.15
CA SER A 155 -4.26 -10.30 -7.53
C SER A 155 -5.14 -9.77 -6.42
N LEU A 156 -4.49 -9.25 -5.37
CA LEU A 156 -5.11 -8.56 -4.25
C LEU A 156 -4.41 -7.22 -4.08
N SER A 157 -5.05 -6.14 -4.48
CA SER A 157 -4.54 -4.79 -4.24
C SER A 157 -4.68 -4.43 -2.75
N ALA A 158 -3.70 -3.71 -2.23
CA ALA A 158 -3.70 -3.25 -0.85
C ALA A 158 -3.01 -1.89 -0.75
N TYR A 159 -3.42 -1.07 0.22
CA TYR A 159 -2.77 0.20 0.52
C TYR A 159 -2.84 0.54 2.00
N GLY A 160 -1.94 1.39 2.43
CA GLY A 160 -1.84 1.76 3.83
C GLY A 160 -0.81 2.85 4.11
N THR A 161 -0.38 2.91 5.36
CA THR A 161 0.68 3.79 5.82
C THR A 161 1.92 3.00 6.22
N THR A 162 3.08 3.59 6.07
CA THR A 162 4.35 3.02 6.54
C THR A 162 4.88 3.90 7.64
N LEU A 163 5.29 3.29 8.74
CA LEU A 163 5.95 3.93 9.86
C LEU A 163 7.38 3.38 9.98
N ASP A 164 8.38 4.24 9.91
CA ASP A 164 9.71 3.90 10.43
C ASP A 164 9.73 4.25 11.92
N THR A 165 9.77 3.24 12.77
CA THR A 165 9.74 3.42 14.24
C THR A 165 11.02 4.02 14.79
N THR A 166 12.10 4.12 13.98
CA THR A 166 13.37 4.72 14.39
C THR A 166 13.31 6.24 14.39
N ASP A 167 12.66 6.83 13.39
CA ASP A 167 12.57 8.28 13.20
C ASP A 167 11.14 8.84 13.28
N GLY A 168 10.14 7.96 13.36
CA GLY A 168 8.74 8.32 13.47
C GLY A 168 8.13 8.86 12.18
N VAL A 169 8.77 8.65 11.03
CA VAL A 169 8.31 9.18 9.75
C VAL A 169 7.21 8.31 9.17
N LEU A 170 6.11 8.98 8.80
CA LEU A 170 4.95 8.37 8.15
C LEU A 170 5.01 8.56 6.63
N SER A 171 4.73 7.50 5.91
CA SER A 171 4.60 7.47 4.45
C SER A 171 3.32 6.73 4.06
N HIS A 172 3.02 6.70 2.77
CA HIS A 172 1.94 5.88 2.23
C HIS A 172 2.53 4.76 1.37
N TRP A 173 1.89 3.61 1.41
CA TRP A 173 2.23 2.51 0.51
C TRP A 173 0.98 2.03 -0.23
N ASN A 174 1.20 1.55 -1.44
CA ASN A 174 0.21 0.85 -2.24
C ASN A 174 0.89 -0.25 -3.04
N GLY A 175 0.17 -1.30 -3.35
CA GLY A 175 0.70 -2.42 -4.11
C GLY A 175 -0.29 -3.54 -4.27
N ALA A 176 0.23 -4.70 -4.66
CA ALA A 176 -0.59 -5.89 -4.82
C ALA A 176 0.18 -7.15 -4.45
N PHE A 177 -0.51 -8.07 -3.81
CA PHE A 177 -0.11 -9.47 -3.75
C PHE A 177 -0.60 -10.18 -5.01
N THR A 178 0.22 -11.08 -5.54
CA THR A 178 -0.08 -11.84 -6.75
C THR A 178 0.28 -13.31 -6.58
N THR A 179 -0.46 -14.17 -7.28
CA THR A 179 -0.13 -15.59 -7.43
C THR A 179 -0.68 -16.16 -8.74
N GLN A 180 -0.11 -17.30 -9.16
CA GLN A 180 -0.60 -18.07 -10.30
C GLN A 180 -1.13 -19.42 -9.82
N LEU A 181 -2.38 -19.69 -10.12
CA LEU A 181 -3.04 -20.97 -9.83
C LEU A 181 -3.18 -21.78 -11.12
N ASN A 182 -2.43 -22.86 -11.22
CA ASN A 182 -2.42 -23.69 -12.41
C ASN A 182 -3.35 -24.90 -12.26
N THR A 183 -4.24 -25.10 -13.22
CA THR A 183 -5.06 -26.32 -13.34
C THR A 183 -4.15 -27.52 -13.58
N SER A 184 -4.30 -28.55 -12.77
CA SER A 184 -3.56 -29.81 -12.91
C SER A 184 -4.35 -30.97 -12.31
N ALA A 185 -3.90 -32.18 -12.55
CA ALA A 185 -4.51 -33.37 -11.95
C ALA A 185 -4.47 -33.35 -10.41
N LEU A 186 -3.46 -32.69 -9.82
CA LEU A 186 -3.32 -32.56 -8.36
C LEU A 186 -4.13 -31.39 -7.79
N ASN A 187 -4.16 -30.27 -8.51
CA ASN A 187 -4.81 -29.05 -8.04
C ASN A 187 -6.31 -28.99 -8.42
N GLY A 188 -6.74 -29.79 -9.39
CA GLY A 188 -8.09 -29.75 -9.97
C GLY A 188 -8.29 -28.54 -10.88
N ASP A 189 -9.52 -28.12 -11.09
CA ASP A 189 -9.88 -26.96 -11.90
C ASP A 189 -9.52 -25.67 -11.14
N MET A 190 -8.53 -24.94 -11.65
CA MET A 190 -8.09 -23.64 -11.16
C MET A 190 -8.44 -22.52 -12.15
N SER A 191 -9.45 -22.71 -12.99
CA SER A 191 -10.11 -21.59 -13.69
C SER A 191 -10.81 -20.67 -12.70
N PRO A 192 -11.11 -19.41 -13.04
CA PRO A 192 -11.84 -18.51 -12.15
C PRO A 192 -13.15 -19.10 -11.61
N ALA A 193 -13.93 -19.79 -12.47
CA ALA A 193 -15.16 -20.47 -12.04
C ALA A 193 -14.87 -21.66 -11.10
N GLY A 194 -13.82 -22.43 -11.37
CA GLY A 194 -13.39 -23.54 -10.51
C GLY A 194 -12.93 -23.05 -9.13
N ILE A 195 -12.19 -21.94 -9.07
CA ILE A 195 -11.78 -21.29 -7.82
C ILE A 195 -13.00 -20.79 -7.04
N GLN A 196 -13.94 -20.14 -7.72
CA GLN A 196 -15.20 -19.72 -7.07
C GLN A 196 -15.97 -20.92 -6.51
N ALA A 197 -16.14 -21.97 -7.28
CA ALA A 197 -16.84 -23.17 -6.83
C ALA A 197 -16.17 -23.81 -5.62
N ARG A 198 -14.83 -23.82 -5.58
CA ARG A 198 -14.04 -24.35 -4.47
C ARG A 198 -14.20 -23.50 -3.20
N ILE A 199 -14.07 -22.17 -3.31
CA ILE A 199 -14.18 -21.25 -2.16
C ILE A 199 -15.61 -21.21 -1.60
N LEU A 200 -16.64 -21.27 -2.45
CA LEU A 200 -18.03 -21.28 -2.03
C LEU A 200 -18.56 -22.67 -1.69
N GLY A 201 -17.83 -23.73 -2.05
CA GLY A 201 -18.20 -25.13 -1.86
C GLY A 201 -17.59 -25.78 -0.63
N ASP A 202 -17.53 -27.10 -0.65
CA ASP A 202 -17.20 -27.95 0.51
C ASP A 202 -15.73 -27.78 0.98
N SER A 203 -14.78 -27.43 0.12
CA SER A 203 -13.39 -27.19 0.53
C SER A 203 -13.17 -25.84 1.18
N GLY A 204 -14.00 -24.83 0.89
CA GLY A 204 -14.00 -23.52 1.53
C GLY A 204 -12.72 -22.69 1.38
N SER A 205 -11.66 -23.23 0.75
CA SER A 205 -10.36 -22.58 0.70
C SER A 205 -9.54 -22.92 -0.54
N VAL A 206 -8.57 -22.05 -0.85
CA VAL A 206 -7.51 -22.25 -1.85
C VAL A 206 -6.17 -21.95 -1.20
N THR A 207 -5.19 -22.84 -1.42
CA THR A 207 -3.81 -22.67 -0.95
C THR A 207 -2.88 -22.36 -2.11
N SER A 208 -1.97 -21.41 -1.94
CA SER A 208 -0.98 -21.02 -2.95
C SER A 208 0.29 -20.46 -2.33
N THR A 209 1.33 -20.27 -3.14
CA THR A 209 2.42 -19.35 -2.86
C THR A 209 1.98 -17.93 -3.25
N TYR A 210 2.73 -16.92 -2.82
CA TYR A 210 2.44 -15.54 -3.18
C TYR A 210 3.71 -14.71 -3.36
N SER A 211 3.58 -13.63 -4.08
CA SER A 211 4.53 -12.53 -4.12
C SER A 211 3.78 -11.21 -4.05
N GLY A 212 4.46 -10.14 -3.68
CA GLY A 212 3.86 -8.81 -3.64
C GLY A 212 4.89 -7.76 -4.04
N THR A 213 4.40 -6.65 -4.58
CA THR A 213 5.20 -5.46 -4.87
C THR A 213 4.46 -4.24 -4.37
N PHE A 214 5.16 -3.39 -3.63
CA PHE A 214 4.60 -2.23 -2.94
C PHE A 214 5.44 -1.00 -3.21
N ASP A 215 4.80 0.05 -3.72
CA ASP A 215 5.36 1.38 -3.86
C ASP A 215 5.15 2.16 -2.58
N ILE A 216 6.22 2.71 -2.01
CA ILE A 216 6.18 3.52 -0.80
C ILE A 216 6.52 4.96 -1.16
N THR A 217 5.60 5.87 -0.92
CA THR A 217 5.67 7.27 -1.34
C THR A 217 5.55 8.22 -0.14
N VAL A 218 6.31 9.32 -0.18
CA VAL A 218 6.16 10.39 0.80
C VAL A 218 5.04 11.34 0.39
N PRO A 219 4.21 11.80 1.32
CA PRO A 219 3.38 12.96 1.08
C PRO A 219 4.27 14.15 0.67
N GLU A 220 3.89 14.88 -0.38
CA GLU A 220 4.65 16.04 -0.86
C GLU A 220 4.94 17.00 0.31
N PRO A 221 6.21 17.41 0.50
CA PRO A 221 6.55 18.24 1.64
C PRO A 221 5.77 19.55 1.62
N VAL A 222 5.30 19.99 2.77
CA VAL A 222 4.68 21.31 2.98
C VAL A 222 5.56 22.45 2.42
N SER A 223 6.85 22.19 2.20
CA SER A 223 7.79 23.08 1.51
C SER A 223 7.32 23.54 0.13
N MET A 224 6.62 22.70 -0.65
CA MET A 224 6.05 23.11 -1.94
C MET A 224 4.91 24.13 -1.76
N ALA A 225 4.06 23.94 -0.75
CA ALA A 225 3.03 24.91 -0.40
C ALA A 225 3.64 26.21 0.13
N LEU A 226 4.74 26.11 0.90
CA LEU A 226 5.47 27.26 1.42
C LEU A 226 6.17 28.06 0.32
N ILE A 227 6.81 27.38 -0.65
CA ILE A 227 7.42 28.01 -1.82
C ILE A 227 6.32 28.67 -2.67
N GLY A 228 5.22 27.99 -2.95
CA GLY A 228 4.08 28.53 -3.67
C GLY A 228 3.48 29.77 -2.97
N GLY A 229 3.24 29.68 -1.67
CA GLY A 229 2.77 30.79 -0.83
C GLY A 229 3.75 31.96 -0.78
N GLY A 230 5.05 31.68 -0.67
CA GLY A 230 6.13 32.68 -0.71
C GLY A 230 6.18 33.45 -2.03
N LEU A 231 6.05 32.74 -3.16
CA LEU A 231 6.01 33.36 -4.49
C LEU A 231 4.77 34.24 -4.68
N ILE A 232 3.62 33.81 -4.19
CA ILE A 232 2.37 34.62 -4.20
C ILE A 232 2.54 35.88 -3.35
N ALA A 233 3.11 35.76 -2.16
CA ALA A 233 3.37 36.90 -1.28
C ALA A 233 4.33 37.92 -1.93
N LEU A 234 5.41 37.45 -2.56
CA LEU A 234 6.36 38.28 -3.31
C LEU A 234 5.69 39.01 -4.49
N ALA A 235 4.83 38.31 -5.24
CA ALA A 235 4.08 38.89 -6.34
C ALA A 235 3.12 39.99 -5.86
N ALA A 236 2.43 39.77 -4.74
CA ALA A 236 1.55 40.76 -4.14
C ALA A 236 2.28 42.03 -3.65
N ILE A 237 3.48 41.88 -3.06
CA ILE A 237 4.33 42.99 -2.65
C ILE A 237 4.80 43.81 -3.86
N LYS A 238 5.21 43.13 -4.94
CA LYS A 238 5.64 43.79 -6.19
C LYS A 238 4.51 44.59 -6.86
N ARG A 239 3.29 44.10 -6.79
CA ARG A 239 2.11 44.77 -7.36
C ARG A 239 1.76 46.07 -6.59
N ARG A 240 1.91 46.06 -5.25
CA ARG A 240 1.68 47.25 -4.40
C ARG A 240 2.71 48.39 -4.63
N LYS A 241 3.88 48.11 -5.14
CA LYS A 241 4.91 49.14 -5.43
C LYS A 241 4.73 49.84 -6.78
N ARG A 242 3.80 49.38 -7.63
CA ARG A 242 3.53 49.95 -8.95
C ARG A 242 2.30 50.87 -9.00
N VAL A 243 1.59 51.01 -7.88
CA VAL A 243 0.55 51.99 -7.61
C VAL A 243 1.10 53.03 -6.67
#